data_d470f84a6aca44b0a88d66776fd97289
#
_entry.id   d470f84a6aca44b0a88d66776fd97289
#
_cell.length_a   1.000
_cell.length_b   1.000
_cell.length_c   1.000
_cell.angle_alpha   90.00
_cell.angle_beta   90.00
_cell.angle_gamma   90.00
#
_symmetry.space_group_name_H-M   'P 1'
#
loop_
_entity.id
_entity.type
_entity.pdbx_description
1 polymer ?
#
loop_
_entity_poly.entity_id
_entity_poly.type
_entity_poly.pdbx_seq_one_letter_code
_entity_poly.pdbx_strand_id
1 'polypeptide(L)'
;MMKWNQFVLGDCFDVMSELDDRSVDLVFTSPPDISQTDFDNDIAAYKGFQRKACRVFSRITKEDGFIVIAQTDRRINGEILSNHITYYNSIIDYGWKLKDYKIVVRNHPVEKRDMYTFNYQHCLIFTKKGTIKRAGDYLKSIMVYDTHKMKGFKGPMQLHMWNEKFIELMLEYLSKENDKVLDPFAGSGVVPYVAKRMNREYLACELDEDVYNASIMRTAI
;
A
#
# COMPACT_ATOMS: atom_id res chain seq x y z
N MET A 1 -3.76 23.11 -6.97
CA MET A 1 -4.29 21.79 -7.43
C MET A 1 -3.11 20.89 -7.66
N MET A 2 -3.02 19.78 -6.93
CA MET A 2 -1.95 18.79 -7.04
C MET A 2 -1.88 18.23 -8.47
N LYS A 3 -0.68 18.11 -9.02
CA LYS A 3 -0.49 17.51 -10.35
C LYS A 3 -0.37 15.99 -10.20
N TRP A 4 -0.94 15.26 -11.16
CA TRP A 4 -0.77 13.82 -11.28
C TRP A 4 0.48 13.45 -12.08
N ASN A 5 0.83 12.18 -12.12
CA ASN A 5 2.06 11.65 -12.71
C ASN A 5 3.33 12.17 -12.03
N GLN A 6 3.28 12.18 -10.69
CA GLN A 6 4.38 12.63 -9.86
C GLN A 6 4.71 11.62 -8.76
N PHE A 7 6.00 11.54 -8.45
CA PHE A 7 6.51 10.92 -7.24
C PHE A 7 7.13 12.03 -6.39
N VAL A 8 6.61 12.22 -5.18
CA VAL A 8 6.91 13.37 -4.31
C VAL A 8 7.74 12.91 -3.12
N LEU A 9 8.87 13.58 -2.87
CA LEU A 9 9.61 13.47 -1.61
C LEU A 9 8.92 14.36 -0.57
N GLY A 10 8.36 13.75 0.48
CA GLY A 10 7.69 14.49 1.57
C GLY A 10 6.66 13.69 2.34
N ASP A 11 6.08 14.34 3.34
CA ASP A 11 5.01 13.75 4.15
C ASP A 11 3.74 13.56 3.30
N CYS A 12 3.30 12.32 3.26
CA CYS A 12 2.09 11.95 2.50
C CYS A 12 0.83 12.67 3.01
N PHE A 13 0.75 13.04 4.30
CA PHE A 13 -0.40 13.78 4.81
C PHE A 13 -0.47 15.20 4.28
N ASP A 14 0.67 15.85 4.08
CA ASP A 14 0.73 17.17 3.45
C ASP A 14 0.26 17.08 2.00
N VAL A 15 0.82 16.14 1.24
CA VAL A 15 0.42 15.89 -0.15
C VAL A 15 -1.07 15.55 -0.26
N MET A 16 -1.58 14.63 0.57
CA MET A 16 -2.99 14.26 0.56
C MET A 16 -3.92 15.37 1.03
N SER A 17 -3.44 16.36 1.81
CA SER A 17 -4.25 17.51 2.23
C SER A 17 -4.64 18.42 1.08
N GLU A 18 -3.82 18.44 0.01
CA GLU A 18 -4.08 19.22 -1.21
C GLU A 18 -5.05 18.54 -2.20
N LEU A 19 -5.40 17.27 -1.94
CA LEU A 19 -6.34 16.54 -2.79
C LEU A 19 -7.78 16.86 -2.41
N ASP A 20 -8.59 17.08 -3.43
CA ASP A 20 -10.03 17.25 -3.28
C ASP A 20 -10.69 15.97 -2.74
N ASP A 21 -11.80 16.13 -2.06
CA ASP A 21 -12.62 15.02 -1.63
C ASP A 21 -13.09 14.19 -2.85
N ARG A 22 -13.06 12.88 -2.72
CA ARG A 22 -13.53 11.95 -3.76
C ARG A 22 -12.86 12.18 -5.13
N SER A 23 -11.56 12.48 -5.14
CA SER A 23 -10.79 12.75 -6.36
C SER A 23 -9.93 11.57 -6.83
N VAL A 24 -9.72 10.55 -5.97
CA VAL A 24 -8.87 9.38 -6.21
C VAL A 24 -9.74 8.17 -6.58
N ASP A 25 -9.36 7.45 -7.64
CA ASP A 25 -10.06 6.23 -8.05
C ASP A 25 -9.59 5.00 -7.27
N LEU A 26 -8.29 4.93 -6.98
CA LEU A 26 -7.68 3.83 -6.25
C LEU A 26 -6.57 4.32 -5.32
N VAL A 27 -6.73 4.09 -4.03
CA VAL A 27 -5.61 4.10 -3.08
C VAL A 27 -5.07 2.68 -3.00
N PHE A 28 -3.79 2.48 -3.35
CA PHE A 28 -3.13 1.18 -3.24
C PHE A 28 -1.80 1.34 -2.52
N THR A 29 -1.71 0.82 -1.31
CA THR A 29 -0.55 1.13 -0.47
C THR A 29 -0.23 0.04 0.55
N SER A 30 1.04 0.06 0.98
CA SER A 30 1.53 -0.70 2.13
C SER A 30 2.11 0.29 3.15
N PRO A 31 1.30 0.78 4.08
CA PRO A 31 1.77 1.74 5.07
C PRO A 31 2.95 1.19 5.89
N PRO A 32 3.82 2.05 6.43
CA PRO A 32 4.93 1.60 7.27
C PRO A 32 4.42 0.83 8.48
N ASP A 33 5.15 -0.18 8.90
CA ASP A 33 4.89 -0.82 10.19
C ASP A 33 5.57 -0.02 11.33
N ILE A 34 5.23 -0.37 12.59
CA ILE A 34 5.69 0.37 13.75
C ILE A 34 7.23 0.48 13.84
N SER A 35 7.95 -0.53 13.35
CA SER A 35 9.43 -0.52 13.34
C SER A 35 10.04 0.40 12.27
N GLN A 36 9.22 0.92 11.39
CA GLN A 36 9.59 1.87 10.33
C GLN A 36 9.14 3.30 10.64
N THR A 37 8.70 3.54 11.86
CA THR A 37 8.21 4.84 12.33
C THR A 37 8.96 5.27 13.59
N ASP A 38 8.89 6.55 13.90
CA ASP A 38 9.53 7.16 15.07
C ASP A 38 8.67 7.03 16.36
N PHE A 39 7.78 6.03 16.41
CA PHE A 39 6.89 5.85 17.58
C PHE A 39 7.52 5.04 18.72
N ASP A 40 8.79 4.63 18.64
CA ASP A 40 9.51 3.91 19.71
C ASP A 40 8.71 2.73 20.32
N ASN A 41 7.97 2.00 19.47
CA ASN A 41 7.03 0.96 19.87
C ASN A 41 5.81 1.45 20.69
N ASP A 42 5.49 2.73 20.70
CA ASP A 42 4.21 3.22 21.21
C ASP A 42 3.07 2.76 20.31
N ILE A 43 2.44 1.67 20.71
CA ILE A 43 1.33 1.05 19.98
C ILE A 43 0.12 2.00 19.89
N ALA A 44 -0.11 2.85 20.89
CA ALA A 44 -1.24 3.78 20.88
C ALA A 44 -1.04 4.89 19.86
N ALA A 45 0.16 5.48 19.80
CA ALA A 45 0.54 6.46 18.79
C ALA A 45 0.48 5.87 17.38
N TYR A 46 1.01 4.66 17.20
CA TYR A 46 0.97 3.97 15.91
C TYR A 46 -0.46 3.67 15.45
N LYS A 47 -1.34 3.21 16.33
CA LYS A 47 -2.77 3.05 16.00
C LYS A 47 -3.45 4.38 15.68
N GLY A 48 -3.02 5.47 16.31
CA GLY A 48 -3.45 6.84 15.98
C GLY A 48 -3.08 7.22 14.55
N PHE A 49 -1.84 6.94 14.13
CA PHE A 49 -1.37 7.11 12.76
C PHE A 49 -2.20 6.30 11.76
N GLN A 50 -2.46 5.01 12.04
CA GLN A 50 -3.28 4.16 11.18
C GLN A 50 -4.70 4.72 10.98
N ARG A 51 -5.35 5.19 12.07
CA ARG A 51 -6.68 5.82 12.01
C ARG A 51 -6.66 7.14 11.23
N LYS A 52 -5.60 7.97 11.41
CA LYS A 52 -5.42 9.21 10.64
C LYS A 52 -5.33 8.90 9.15
N ALA A 53 -4.52 7.89 8.77
CA ALA A 53 -4.40 7.48 7.37
C ALA A 53 -5.75 7.01 6.79
N CYS A 54 -6.46 6.13 7.50
CA CYS A 54 -7.78 5.64 7.07
C CYS A 54 -8.80 6.77 6.88
N ARG A 55 -8.81 7.77 7.78
CA ARG A 55 -9.68 8.94 7.64
C ARG A 55 -9.39 9.71 6.37
N VAL A 56 -8.11 9.95 6.05
CA VAL A 56 -7.73 10.68 4.84
C VAL A 56 -8.05 9.85 3.60
N PHE A 57 -7.71 8.56 3.57
CA PHE A 57 -8.07 7.68 2.45
C PHE A 57 -9.57 7.69 2.18
N SER A 58 -10.38 7.62 3.25
CA SER A 58 -11.84 7.66 3.14
C SER A 58 -12.36 8.98 2.56
N ARG A 59 -11.71 10.11 2.86
CA ARG A 59 -12.08 11.43 2.35
C ARG A 59 -11.81 11.57 0.86
N ILE A 60 -10.57 11.22 0.45
CA ILE A 60 -10.09 11.48 -0.92
C ILE A 60 -10.56 10.47 -1.95
N THR A 61 -10.91 9.24 -1.53
CA THR A 61 -11.29 8.18 -2.48
C THR A 61 -12.75 8.28 -2.88
N LYS A 62 -13.04 8.12 -4.17
CA LYS A 62 -14.40 8.08 -4.73
C LYS A 62 -15.20 6.93 -4.11
N GLU A 63 -16.53 7.07 -4.03
CA GLU A 63 -17.38 6.04 -3.45
C GLU A 63 -17.42 4.74 -4.28
N ASP A 64 -17.25 4.84 -5.59
CA ASP A 64 -17.10 3.71 -6.52
C ASP A 64 -15.64 3.31 -6.74
N GLY A 65 -14.69 4.04 -6.15
CA GLY A 65 -13.28 3.72 -6.11
C GLY A 65 -12.95 2.63 -5.08
N PHE A 66 -11.66 2.33 -4.95
CA PHE A 66 -11.17 1.30 -4.04
C PHE A 66 -10.06 1.82 -3.13
N ILE A 67 -10.01 1.25 -1.92
CA ILE A 67 -8.88 1.38 -1.00
C ILE A 67 -8.28 -0.01 -0.79
N VAL A 68 -7.01 -0.17 -1.16
CA VAL A 68 -6.24 -1.40 -0.96
C VAL A 68 -5.15 -1.13 0.05
N ILE A 69 -5.21 -1.82 1.17
CA ILE A 69 -4.21 -1.73 2.24
C ILE A 69 -3.58 -3.10 2.42
N ALA A 70 -2.28 -3.15 2.18
CA ALA A 70 -1.50 -4.35 2.37
C ALA A 70 -0.58 -4.21 3.58
N GLN A 71 -0.70 -5.11 4.55
CA GLN A 71 0.03 -5.00 5.80
C GLN A 71 0.39 -6.37 6.38
N THR A 72 1.54 -6.42 7.03
CA THR A 72 2.00 -7.58 7.81
C THR A 72 1.77 -7.30 9.29
N ASP A 73 1.35 -8.30 10.03
CA ASP A 73 1.31 -8.22 11.48
C ASP A 73 2.72 -8.23 12.07
N ARG A 74 2.88 -7.74 13.27
CA ARG A 74 4.16 -7.66 13.97
C ARG A 74 4.08 -8.28 15.35
N ARG A 75 5.21 -8.77 15.83
CA ARG A 75 5.36 -9.19 17.21
C ARG A 75 6.07 -8.09 17.99
N ILE A 76 5.41 -7.58 19.01
CA ILE A 76 5.92 -6.53 19.91
C ILE A 76 5.80 -7.05 21.33
N ASN A 77 6.88 -7.07 22.07
CA ASN A 77 6.93 -7.53 23.46
C ASN A 77 6.29 -8.92 23.69
N GLY A 78 6.45 -9.83 22.73
CA GLY A 78 5.89 -11.20 22.79
C GLY A 78 4.45 -11.35 22.30
N GLU A 79 3.73 -10.25 22.08
CA GLU A 79 2.34 -10.24 21.59
C GLU A 79 2.27 -9.91 20.10
N ILE A 80 1.19 -10.35 19.44
CA ILE A 80 0.95 -10.04 18.02
C ILE A 80 0.17 -8.72 17.93
N LEU A 81 0.79 -7.72 17.34
CA LEU A 81 0.12 -6.51 16.88
C LEU A 81 -0.54 -6.77 15.52
N SER A 82 -1.85 -6.97 15.53
CA SER A 82 -2.63 -7.27 14.33
C SER A 82 -2.97 -5.99 13.57
N ASN A 83 -2.02 -5.53 12.74
CA ASN A 83 -2.13 -4.29 11.98
C ASN A 83 -3.36 -4.30 11.05
N HIS A 84 -3.60 -5.40 10.36
CA HIS A 84 -4.72 -5.54 9.44
C HIS A 84 -6.09 -5.34 10.11
N ILE A 85 -6.25 -5.74 11.38
CA ILE A 85 -7.48 -5.54 12.15
C ILE A 85 -7.69 -4.05 12.44
N THR A 86 -6.63 -3.31 12.78
CA THR A 86 -6.74 -1.87 13.03
C THR A 86 -7.17 -1.12 11.77
N TYR A 87 -6.57 -1.43 10.61
CA TYR A 87 -6.98 -0.85 9.33
C TYR A 87 -8.42 -1.22 8.97
N TYR A 88 -8.79 -2.50 9.11
CA TYR A 88 -10.15 -2.95 8.86
C TYR A 88 -11.17 -2.16 9.67
N ASN A 89 -11.04 -2.15 10.99
CA ASN A 89 -11.97 -1.44 11.87
C ASN A 89 -12.02 0.05 11.55
N SER A 90 -10.87 0.67 11.29
CA SER A 90 -10.82 2.12 11.01
C SER A 90 -11.50 2.49 9.68
N ILE A 91 -11.41 1.66 8.67
CA ILE A 91 -12.01 1.97 7.35
C ILE A 91 -13.52 1.73 7.35
N ILE A 92 -14.01 0.69 8.02
CA ILE A 92 -15.45 0.39 8.07
C ILE A 92 -16.24 1.45 8.84
N ASP A 93 -15.62 2.15 9.80
CA ASP A 93 -16.23 3.27 10.53
C ASP A 93 -16.64 4.43 9.60
N TYR A 94 -16.02 4.55 8.42
CA TYR A 94 -16.36 5.53 7.38
C TYR A 94 -17.32 4.99 6.31
N GLY A 95 -17.96 3.84 6.56
CA GLY A 95 -18.97 3.24 5.68
C GLY A 95 -18.39 2.45 4.50
N TRP A 96 -17.08 2.17 4.50
CA TRP A 96 -16.47 1.28 3.52
C TRP A 96 -16.78 -0.18 3.85
N LYS A 97 -16.86 -1.02 2.82
CA LYS A 97 -17.13 -2.45 2.94
C LYS A 97 -15.92 -3.23 2.46
N LEU A 98 -15.49 -4.23 3.23
CA LEU A 98 -14.50 -5.18 2.75
C LEU A 98 -15.11 -5.96 1.59
N LYS A 99 -14.59 -5.75 0.40
CA LYS A 99 -15.10 -6.35 -0.84
C LYS A 99 -14.39 -7.64 -1.18
N ASP A 100 -13.10 -7.67 -0.88
CA ASP A 100 -12.25 -8.83 -1.09
C ASP A 100 -11.07 -8.81 -0.10
N TYR A 101 -10.48 -9.98 0.12
CA TYR A 101 -9.37 -10.17 1.04
C TYR A 101 -8.40 -11.20 0.47
N LYS A 102 -7.13 -10.81 0.36
CA LYS A 102 -6.07 -11.67 -0.14
C LYS A 102 -5.01 -11.89 0.92
N ILE A 103 -4.46 -13.09 0.96
CA ILE A 103 -3.21 -13.40 1.64
C ILE A 103 -2.12 -13.48 0.58
N VAL A 104 -1.17 -12.57 0.65
CA VAL A 104 -0.04 -12.54 -0.26
C VAL A 104 1.16 -13.18 0.43
N VAL A 105 1.48 -14.40 0.05
CA VAL A 105 2.63 -15.13 0.59
C VAL A 105 3.88 -14.72 -0.16
N ARG A 106 4.90 -14.34 0.59
CA ARG A 106 6.22 -14.02 0.07
C ARG A 106 7.10 -15.26 0.13
N ASN A 107 7.45 -15.78 -1.05
CA ASN A 107 8.35 -16.92 -1.16
C ASN A 107 9.81 -16.42 -1.07
N HIS A 108 10.32 -16.28 0.14
CA HIS A 108 11.74 -15.99 0.39
C HIS A 108 12.29 -17.03 1.38
N PRO A 109 13.59 -17.35 1.29
CA PRO A 109 14.22 -18.20 2.30
C PRO A 109 14.03 -17.59 3.68
N VAL A 110 13.47 -18.36 4.62
CA VAL A 110 13.37 -17.95 6.02
C VAL A 110 14.80 -17.87 6.56
N GLU A 111 15.30 -16.69 6.85
CA GLU A 111 16.57 -16.55 7.56
C GLU A 111 16.39 -17.17 8.95
N LYS A 112 17.37 -18.01 9.36
CA LYS A 112 17.31 -18.86 10.55
C LYS A 112 17.15 -18.15 11.90
N ARG A 113 16.84 -16.86 11.93
CA ARG A 113 16.92 -16.03 13.14
C ARG A 113 15.67 -16.04 14.02
N ASP A 114 14.49 -16.31 13.49
CA ASP A 114 13.28 -16.33 14.32
C ASP A 114 12.27 -17.36 13.83
N MET A 115 11.86 -18.26 14.72
CA MET A 115 10.81 -19.25 14.46
C MET A 115 9.42 -18.65 14.18
N TYR A 116 9.28 -17.32 14.18
CA TYR A 116 8.00 -16.61 14.13
C TYR A 116 7.96 -15.47 13.11
N THR A 117 8.65 -15.65 11.97
CA THR A 117 8.62 -14.64 10.90
C THR A 117 7.32 -14.76 10.11
N PHE A 118 6.58 -13.65 9.99
CA PHE A 118 5.44 -13.59 9.09
C PHE A 118 5.93 -13.51 7.63
N ASN A 119 5.69 -14.56 6.86
CA ASN A 119 6.04 -14.61 5.43
C ASN A 119 4.88 -14.24 4.51
N TYR A 120 3.83 -13.64 5.06
CA TYR A 120 2.64 -13.23 4.32
C TYR A 120 2.22 -11.82 4.69
N GLN A 121 1.42 -11.23 3.82
CA GLN A 121 0.75 -9.95 4.04
C GLN A 121 -0.75 -10.12 3.87
N HIS A 122 -1.47 -9.40 4.71
CA HIS A 122 -2.91 -9.20 4.57
C HIS A 122 -3.15 -8.09 3.54
N CYS A 123 -3.87 -8.36 2.49
CA CYS A 123 -4.26 -7.37 1.50
C CYS A 123 -5.78 -7.18 1.56
N LEU A 124 -6.21 -6.08 2.15
CA LEU A 124 -7.60 -5.71 2.37
C LEU A 124 -8.09 -4.81 1.23
N ILE A 125 -9.19 -5.15 0.60
CA ILE A 125 -9.75 -4.42 -0.55
C ILE A 125 -11.12 -3.89 -0.17
N PHE A 126 -11.24 -2.57 -0.06
CA PHE A 126 -12.46 -1.91 0.35
C PHE A 126 -13.07 -1.08 -0.78
N THR A 127 -14.39 -0.97 -0.78
CA THR A 127 -15.15 -0.01 -1.58
C THR A 127 -16.50 0.29 -0.93
N LYS A 128 -17.11 1.44 -1.24
CA LYS A 128 -18.50 1.72 -0.86
C LYS A 128 -19.47 1.18 -1.90
N LYS A 129 -19.22 1.46 -3.20
CA LYS A 129 -20.13 1.17 -4.32
C LYS A 129 -19.43 0.49 -5.50
N GLY A 130 -18.09 0.40 -5.51
CA GLY A 130 -17.32 -0.15 -6.62
C GLY A 130 -17.62 -1.62 -6.88
N THR A 131 -17.43 -2.01 -8.12
CA THR A 131 -17.58 -3.39 -8.57
C THR A 131 -16.25 -3.91 -9.08
N ILE A 132 -15.77 -5.01 -8.51
CA ILE A 132 -14.57 -5.69 -9.00
C ILE A 132 -14.89 -6.26 -10.39
N LYS A 133 -14.09 -5.91 -11.38
CA LYS A 133 -14.24 -6.47 -12.72
C LYS A 133 -14.01 -7.98 -12.66
N ARG A 134 -14.89 -8.75 -13.25
CA ARG A 134 -14.68 -10.18 -13.47
C ARG A 134 -13.90 -10.35 -14.76
N ALA A 135 -12.59 -10.52 -14.67
CA ALA A 135 -11.83 -11.12 -15.77
C ALA A 135 -11.89 -12.64 -15.62
N GLY A 136 -11.71 -13.38 -16.71
CA GLY A 136 -11.95 -14.83 -16.78
C GLY A 136 -11.19 -15.71 -15.79
N ASP A 137 -10.10 -15.22 -15.20
CA ASP A 137 -9.37 -15.91 -14.12
C ASP A 137 -9.71 -15.31 -12.79
N TYR A 138 -10.23 -16.10 -11.86
CA TYR A 138 -10.47 -15.69 -10.50
C TYR A 138 -9.13 -15.34 -9.80
N LEU A 139 -9.03 -14.15 -9.26
CA LEU A 139 -7.97 -13.83 -8.31
C LEU A 139 -8.09 -14.76 -7.10
N LYS A 140 -7.12 -15.64 -6.95
CA LYS A 140 -7.07 -16.57 -5.80
C LYS A 140 -7.02 -15.77 -4.51
N SER A 141 -7.65 -16.30 -3.45
CA SER A 141 -7.58 -15.68 -2.12
C SER A 141 -6.16 -15.77 -1.52
N ILE A 142 -5.42 -16.80 -1.89
CA ILE A 142 -4.00 -16.96 -1.52
C ILE A 142 -3.17 -16.83 -2.78
N MET A 143 -2.24 -15.87 -2.77
CA MET A 143 -1.35 -15.56 -3.87
C MET A 143 0.10 -15.71 -3.40
N VAL A 144 0.89 -16.48 -4.13
CA VAL A 144 2.30 -16.73 -3.80
C VAL A 144 3.17 -16.05 -4.84
N TYR A 145 4.06 -15.18 -4.39
CA TYR A 145 5.00 -14.48 -5.26
C TYR A 145 6.41 -14.49 -4.68
N ASP A 146 7.38 -14.57 -5.57
CA ASP A 146 8.76 -14.30 -5.21
C ASP A 146 8.93 -12.82 -4.93
N THR A 147 9.55 -12.50 -3.81
CA THR A 147 9.94 -11.12 -3.51
C THR A 147 11.33 -10.85 -4.05
N HIS A 148 11.50 -9.71 -4.65
CA HIS A 148 12.79 -9.25 -5.13
C HIS A 148 13.31 -8.15 -4.20
N LYS A 149 14.61 -8.22 -3.87
CA LYS A 149 15.30 -7.09 -3.22
C LYS A 149 15.54 -6.00 -4.25
N MET A 150 15.35 -4.76 -3.88
CA MET A 150 15.65 -3.63 -4.73
C MET A 150 17.16 -3.59 -5.03
N LYS A 151 17.54 -3.80 -6.27
CA LYS A 151 18.96 -3.74 -6.69
C LYS A 151 19.46 -2.30 -6.57
N GLY A 152 20.66 -2.15 -5.99
CA GLY A 152 21.31 -0.83 -5.88
C GLY A 152 20.93 -0.02 -4.64
N PHE A 153 19.95 -0.44 -3.86
CA PHE A 153 19.63 0.19 -2.56
C PHE A 153 20.68 -0.22 -1.50
N LYS A 154 21.34 0.78 -0.91
CA LYS A 154 22.38 0.61 0.12
C LYS A 154 21.93 1.08 1.50
N GLY A 155 20.64 1.39 1.67
CA GLY A 155 20.09 1.86 2.93
C GLY A 155 20.07 0.78 4.02
N PRO A 156 19.91 1.17 5.29
CA PRO A 156 19.92 0.27 6.44
C PRO A 156 18.75 -0.73 6.46
N MET A 157 17.68 -0.45 5.73
CA MET A 157 16.53 -1.32 5.57
C MET A 157 16.54 -1.98 4.19
N GLN A 158 16.42 -3.31 4.16
CA GLN A 158 16.21 -4.02 2.90
C GLN A 158 14.78 -3.74 2.41
N LEU A 159 14.65 -2.90 1.38
CA LEU A 159 13.36 -2.68 0.74
C LEU A 159 12.92 -3.94 0.01
N HIS A 160 11.88 -4.57 0.54
CA HIS A 160 11.20 -5.65 -0.14
C HIS A 160 10.19 -5.07 -1.12
N MET A 161 10.41 -5.31 -2.41
CA MET A 161 9.50 -4.86 -3.44
C MET A 161 8.30 -5.80 -3.55
N TRP A 162 7.14 -5.21 -3.82
CA TRP A 162 6.01 -5.95 -4.33
C TRP A 162 6.35 -6.62 -5.66
N ASN A 163 5.78 -7.77 -5.89
CA ASN A 163 5.85 -8.38 -7.21
C ASN A 163 5.02 -7.57 -8.21
N GLU A 164 5.64 -7.13 -9.32
CA GLU A 164 4.96 -6.32 -10.32
C GLU A 164 3.71 -6.99 -10.87
N LYS A 165 3.75 -8.31 -11.07
CA LYS A 165 2.60 -9.06 -11.57
C LYS A 165 1.40 -9.02 -10.62
N PHE A 166 1.65 -9.00 -9.31
CA PHE A 166 0.58 -8.79 -8.33
C PHE A 166 -0.05 -7.40 -8.48
N ILE A 167 0.78 -6.36 -8.60
CA ILE A 167 0.27 -4.99 -8.78
C ILE A 167 -0.49 -4.86 -10.11
N GLU A 168 0.04 -5.42 -11.21
CA GLU A 168 -0.67 -5.45 -12.51
C GLU A 168 -2.06 -6.03 -12.38
N LEU A 169 -2.17 -7.23 -11.78
CA LEU A 169 -3.46 -7.88 -11.58
C LEU A 169 -4.40 -7.01 -10.75
N MET A 170 -3.93 -6.43 -9.65
CA MET A 170 -4.75 -5.58 -8.80
C MET A 170 -5.24 -4.33 -9.54
N LEU A 171 -4.37 -3.67 -10.32
CA LEU A 171 -4.75 -2.50 -11.12
C LEU A 171 -5.74 -2.86 -12.23
N GLU A 172 -5.58 -4.02 -12.88
CA GLU A 172 -6.49 -4.51 -13.91
C GLU A 172 -7.92 -4.70 -13.37
N TYR A 173 -8.04 -5.26 -12.14
CA TYR A 173 -9.34 -5.57 -11.54
C TYR A 173 -10.02 -4.38 -10.87
N LEU A 174 -9.22 -3.44 -10.33
CA LEU A 174 -9.72 -2.37 -9.46
C LEU A 174 -9.68 -0.98 -10.10
N SER A 175 -9.15 -0.86 -11.31
CA SER A 175 -9.06 0.40 -12.02
C SER A 175 -9.20 0.22 -13.54
N LYS A 176 -9.27 1.33 -14.26
CA LYS A 176 -9.24 1.41 -15.73
C LYS A 176 -8.20 2.44 -16.17
N GLU A 177 -7.92 2.51 -17.46
CA GLU A 177 -7.04 3.54 -18.03
C GLU A 177 -7.52 4.95 -17.65
N ASN A 178 -6.57 5.82 -17.39
CA ASN A 178 -6.74 7.21 -16.92
C ASN A 178 -7.34 7.34 -15.50
N ASP A 179 -7.58 6.25 -14.77
CA ASP A 179 -7.92 6.34 -13.36
C ASP A 179 -6.73 6.83 -12.54
N LYS A 180 -7.03 7.57 -11.49
CA LYS A 180 -6.09 8.17 -10.55
C LYS A 180 -5.73 7.20 -9.44
N VAL A 181 -4.48 6.73 -9.44
CA VAL A 181 -3.92 5.78 -8.47
C VAL A 181 -2.99 6.52 -7.51
N LEU A 182 -3.26 6.40 -6.22
CA LEU A 182 -2.45 7.00 -5.17
C LEU A 182 -1.73 5.90 -4.36
N ASP A 183 -0.41 6.04 -4.21
CA ASP A 183 0.38 5.31 -3.22
C ASP A 183 1.07 6.29 -2.26
N PRO A 184 0.47 6.57 -1.10
CA PRO A 184 1.03 7.54 -0.14
C PRO A 184 2.24 7.03 0.65
N PHE A 185 2.61 5.76 0.52
CA PHE A 185 3.78 5.15 1.17
C PHE A 185 4.54 4.29 0.16
N ALA A 186 5.06 4.94 -0.88
CA ALA A 186 5.44 4.29 -2.12
C ALA A 186 6.68 3.38 -2.01
N GLY A 187 7.54 3.60 -1.03
CA GLY A 187 8.72 2.77 -0.82
C GLY A 187 9.51 2.57 -2.11
N SER A 188 9.53 1.35 -2.61
CA SER A 188 10.26 0.99 -3.84
C SER A 188 9.67 1.55 -5.15
N GLY A 189 8.56 2.28 -5.11
CA GLY A 189 7.92 2.90 -6.27
C GLY A 189 7.28 1.92 -7.25
N VAL A 190 7.01 0.67 -6.85
CA VAL A 190 6.47 -0.32 -7.77
C VAL A 190 5.02 -0.02 -8.19
N VAL A 191 4.20 0.51 -7.30
CA VAL A 191 2.80 0.86 -7.62
C VAL A 191 2.73 1.98 -8.65
N PRO A 192 3.38 3.16 -8.44
CA PRO A 192 3.38 4.23 -9.44
C PRO A 192 4.02 3.80 -10.77
N TYR A 193 5.07 2.98 -10.74
CA TYR A 193 5.69 2.45 -11.95
C TYR A 193 4.71 1.60 -12.77
N VAL A 194 4.02 0.65 -12.13
CA VAL A 194 3.05 -0.20 -12.83
C VAL A 194 1.83 0.60 -13.27
N ALA A 195 1.36 1.55 -12.46
CA ALA A 195 0.25 2.44 -12.83
C ALA A 195 0.56 3.22 -14.11
N LYS A 196 1.76 3.85 -14.19
CA LYS A 196 2.24 4.52 -15.41
C LYS A 196 2.24 3.59 -16.62
N ARG A 197 2.84 2.41 -16.48
CA ARG A 197 2.96 1.42 -17.57
C ARG A 197 1.60 0.94 -18.08
N MET A 198 0.59 0.93 -17.22
CA MET A 198 -0.78 0.53 -17.54
C MET A 198 -1.69 1.70 -17.91
N ASN A 199 -1.16 2.89 -18.23
CA ASN A 199 -1.91 4.09 -18.60
C ASN A 199 -2.86 4.59 -17.48
N ARG A 200 -2.47 4.47 -16.20
CA ARG A 200 -3.13 5.15 -15.09
C ARG A 200 -2.37 6.42 -14.75
N GLU A 201 -3.10 7.45 -14.32
CA GLU A 201 -2.47 8.58 -13.66
C GLU A 201 -2.02 8.16 -12.26
N TYR A 202 -0.84 8.57 -11.83
CA TYR A 202 -0.35 8.20 -10.51
C TYR A 202 0.08 9.43 -9.69
N LEU A 203 -0.06 9.29 -8.37
CA LEU A 203 0.58 10.14 -7.39
C LEU A 203 1.17 9.25 -6.32
N ALA A 204 2.43 9.48 -5.98
CA ALA A 204 3.15 8.68 -5.00
C ALA A 204 3.94 9.57 -4.05
N CYS A 205 4.07 9.17 -2.79
CA CYS A 205 4.84 9.89 -1.79
C CYS A 205 5.82 8.94 -1.10
N GLU A 206 7.00 9.46 -0.80
CA GLU A 206 8.00 8.81 0.05
C GLU A 206 8.63 9.85 0.95
N LEU A 207 8.77 9.54 2.23
CA LEU A 207 9.32 10.44 3.23
C LEU A 207 10.85 10.35 3.31
N ASP A 208 11.39 9.14 3.14
CA ASP A 208 12.82 8.87 3.20
C ASP A 208 13.48 9.24 1.87
N GLU A 209 14.44 10.17 1.92
CA GLU A 209 15.13 10.70 0.74
C GLU A 209 15.95 9.63 0.02
N ASP A 210 16.61 8.73 0.73
CA ASP A 210 17.42 7.66 0.13
C ASP A 210 16.52 6.65 -0.60
N VAL A 211 15.38 6.31 0.01
CA VAL A 211 14.37 5.46 -0.60
C VAL A 211 13.76 6.12 -1.82
N TYR A 212 13.39 7.39 -1.71
CA TYR A 212 12.88 8.19 -2.82
C TYR A 212 13.84 8.21 -4.00
N ASN A 213 15.12 8.59 -3.77
CA ASN A 213 16.14 8.68 -4.81
C ASN A 213 16.39 7.34 -5.52
N ALA A 214 16.34 6.23 -4.76
CA ALA A 214 16.46 4.90 -5.32
C ALA A 214 15.24 4.49 -6.18
N SER A 215 14.06 5.00 -5.85
CA SER A 215 12.78 4.57 -6.43
C SER A 215 12.34 5.44 -7.61
N ILE A 216 12.68 6.73 -7.61
CA ILE A 216 12.27 7.65 -8.67
C ILE A 216 12.83 7.25 -10.04
N MET A 217 14.03 6.65 -10.07
CA MET A 217 14.64 6.16 -11.32
C MET A 217 13.79 5.09 -12.00
N ARG A 218 13.00 4.34 -11.25
CA ARG A 218 12.05 3.35 -11.78
C ARG A 218 10.88 4.03 -12.50
N THR A 219 10.36 5.11 -11.95
CA THR A 219 9.21 5.83 -12.52
C THR A 219 9.60 6.79 -13.63
N ALA A 220 10.89 7.12 -13.77
CA ALA A 220 11.41 7.98 -14.83
C ALA A 220 11.44 7.30 -16.22
N ILE A 221 11.34 5.98 -16.29
CA ILE A 221 11.31 5.18 -17.55
C ILE A 221 9.85 5.12 -18.10
#